data_7fcb1c2347a7be405f96860a9d8b5d2d
#
_entry.id   7fcb1c2347a7be405f96860a9d8b5d2d
#
_cell.length_a   1.000
_cell.length_b   1.000
_cell.length_c   1.000
_cell.angle_alpha   90.00
_cell.angle_beta   90.00
_cell.angle_gamma   90.00
#
_symmetry.space_group_name_H-M   'P 1'
#
loop_
_entity.id
_entity.type
_entity.pdbx_description
1 polymer ?
#
loop_
_entity_poly.entity_id
_entity_poly.type
_entity_poly.pdbx_seq_one_letter_code
_entity_poly.pdbx_strand_id
1 'polypeptide(L)'
;MALQNLCDEMSLSLGMPVRLAAAPFHLSPEAELAVYRFVQEALTNIGKYAAAKQVDVTLKEVDGSASVEVHDDGIGFDPQVSRSGQHGLAGMQFRAESLGGTMSVDSAPGRGTRVHINFPQSAGEAA
;
A
#
# COMPACT_ATOMS: atom_id res chain seq x y z
N MET A 1 3.45 11.93 12.52
CA MET A 1 3.33 10.48 12.29
C MET A 1 4.22 10.08 11.13
N ALA A 2 4.92 8.96 11.27
CA ALA A 2 5.90 8.54 10.26
C ALA A 2 5.29 8.33 8.87
N LEU A 3 4.09 7.78 8.81
CA LEU A 3 3.43 7.55 7.53
C LEU A 3 3.07 8.84 6.83
N GLN A 4 2.60 9.83 7.59
CA GLN A 4 2.31 11.15 7.01
C GLN A 4 3.59 11.78 6.45
N ASN A 5 4.70 11.68 7.20
CA ASN A 5 5.97 12.22 6.74
C ASN A 5 6.43 11.51 5.47
N LEU A 6 6.25 10.20 5.39
CA LEU A 6 6.60 9.45 4.19
C LEU A 6 5.78 9.93 2.99
N CYS A 7 4.48 10.09 3.17
CA CYS A 7 3.63 10.55 2.08
C CYS A 7 4.02 11.96 1.63
N ASP A 8 4.34 12.84 2.57
CA ASP A 8 4.78 14.19 2.23
C ASP A 8 6.09 14.19 1.45
N GLU A 9 7.05 13.38 1.89
CA GLU A 9 8.33 13.27 1.21
C GLU A 9 8.17 12.68 -0.20
N MET A 10 7.36 11.65 -0.32
CA MET A 10 7.13 11.02 -1.62
C MET A 10 6.37 11.94 -2.56
N SER A 11 5.48 12.76 -2.03
CA SER A 11 4.78 13.74 -2.85
C SER A 11 5.77 14.70 -3.52
N LEU A 12 6.75 15.16 -2.76
CA LEU A 12 7.80 16.02 -3.31
C LEU A 12 8.68 15.27 -4.30
N SER A 13 9.09 14.07 -3.94
CA SER A 13 9.99 13.27 -4.76
C SER A 13 9.36 12.87 -6.08
N LEU A 14 8.09 12.49 -6.07
CA LEU A 14 7.39 12.02 -7.26
C LEU A 14 6.79 13.16 -8.08
N GLY A 15 6.71 14.36 -7.51
CA GLY A 15 6.13 15.50 -8.20
C GLY A 15 4.63 15.39 -8.39
N MET A 16 3.94 14.69 -7.50
CA MET A 16 2.49 14.55 -7.56
C MET A 16 1.92 14.48 -6.14
N PRO A 17 0.65 14.85 -5.95
CA PRO A 17 0.04 14.73 -4.63
C PRO A 17 -0.04 13.28 -4.17
N VAL A 18 0.39 13.03 -2.94
CA VAL A 18 0.20 11.76 -2.25
C VAL A 18 -0.60 12.09 -1.00
N ARG A 19 -1.88 11.73 -1.00
CA ARG A 19 -2.80 12.09 0.08
C ARG A 19 -2.99 10.91 1.01
N LEU A 20 -2.97 11.18 2.31
CA LEU A 20 -3.16 10.15 3.32
C LEU A 20 -4.47 10.43 4.07
N ALA A 21 -5.32 9.41 4.12
CA ALA A 21 -6.48 9.40 4.98
C ALA A 21 -6.31 8.25 5.97
N ALA A 22 -6.13 8.59 7.23
CA ALA A 22 -5.89 7.59 8.27
C ALA A 22 -6.84 7.85 9.42
N ALA A 23 -7.66 6.84 9.75
CA ALA A 23 -8.49 6.90 10.93
C ALA A 23 -7.62 6.67 12.17
N PRO A 24 -7.88 7.36 13.27
CA PRO A 24 -7.09 7.15 14.48
C PRO A 24 -7.39 5.76 15.05
N PHE A 25 -6.36 4.96 15.19
CA PHE A 25 -6.43 3.70 15.93
C PHE A 25 -5.01 3.26 16.23
N HIS A 26 -4.90 2.30 17.12
CA HIS A 26 -3.59 1.87 17.61
C HIS A 26 -3.04 0.76 16.72
N LEU A 27 -1.81 0.93 16.24
CA LEU A 27 -1.07 -0.10 15.54
C LEU A 27 0.01 -0.65 16.46
N SER A 28 0.16 -1.97 16.44
CA SER A 28 1.33 -2.58 17.11
C SER A 28 2.60 -2.11 16.39
N PRO A 29 3.77 -2.14 17.07
CA PRO A 29 5.01 -1.75 16.39
C PRO A 29 5.29 -2.55 15.14
N GLU A 30 4.99 -3.84 15.15
CA GLU A 30 5.18 -4.69 13.97
C GLU A 30 4.26 -4.28 12.82
N ALA A 31 2.99 -4.00 13.13
CA ALA A 31 2.04 -3.57 12.11
C ALA A 31 2.42 -2.21 11.57
N GLU A 32 2.86 -1.30 12.43
CA GLU A 32 3.27 0.03 12.00
C GLU A 32 4.43 -0.05 11.01
N LEU A 33 5.44 -0.86 11.31
CA LEU A 33 6.57 -1.03 10.41
C LEU A 33 6.15 -1.67 9.10
N ALA A 34 5.29 -2.69 9.16
CA ALA A 34 4.80 -3.38 7.98
C ALA A 34 4.02 -2.43 7.07
N VAL A 35 3.15 -1.62 7.65
CA VAL A 35 2.39 -0.63 6.91
C VAL A 35 3.32 0.38 6.26
N TYR A 36 4.29 0.89 7.02
CA TYR A 36 5.23 1.86 6.49
C TYR A 36 5.98 1.31 5.29
N ARG A 37 6.51 0.10 5.40
CA ARG A 37 7.28 -0.50 4.31
C ARG A 37 6.41 -0.82 3.09
N PHE A 38 5.19 -1.25 3.33
CA PHE A 38 4.26 -1.51 2.25
C PHE A 38 3.97 -0.24 1.46
N VAL A 39 3.63 0.84 2.16
CA VAL A 39 3.33 2.11 1.51
C VAL A 39 4.55 2.64 0.77
N GLN A 40 5.72 2.57 1.39
CA GLN A 40 6.95 3.03 0.78
C GLN A 40 7.22 2.32 -0.55
N GLU A 41 7.06 1.01 -0.55
CA GLU A 41 7.31 0.22 -1.75
C GLU A 41 6.24 0.46 -2.81
N ALA A 42 4.98 0.57 -2.40
CA ALA A 42 3.90 0.86 -3.33
C ALA A 42 4.10 2.21 -4.00
N LEU A 43 4.48 3.23 -3.24
CA LEU A 43 4.72 4.55 -3.80
C LEU A 43 5.93 4.56 -4.74
N THR A 44 6.96 3.81 -4.39
CA THR A 44 8.12 3.68 -5.27
C THR A 44 7.73 3.06 -6.60
N ASN A 45 6.91 2.01 -6.56
CA ASN A 45 6.42 1.36 -7.78
C ASN A 45 5.58 2.30 -8.63
N ILE A 46 4.74 3.09 -8.00
CA ILE A 46 3.93 4.07 -8.71
C ILE A 46 4.81 5.06 -9.45
N GLY A 47 5.86 5.53 -8.80
CA GLY A 47 6.80 6.45 -9.43
C GLY A 47 7.50 5.88 -10.63
N LYS A 48 7.74 4.56 -10.63
CA LYS A 48 8.45 3.91 -11.72
C LYS A 48 7.56 3.52 -12.89
N TYR A 49 6.30 3.13 -12.64
CA TYR A 49 5.52 2.42 -13.63
C TYR A 49 4.16 3.03 -13.95
N ALA A 50 3.58 3.80 -13.05
CA ALA A 50 2.16 4.11 -13.15
C ALA A 50 1.83 5.32 -14.04
N ALA A 51 2.75 6.26 -14.19
CA ALA A 51 2.48 7.52 -14.87
C ALA A 51 1.24 8.20 -14.29
N ALA A 52 1.12 8.18 -12.97
CA ALA A 52 -0.05 8.70 -12.26
C ALA A 52 0.06 10.20 -12.06
N LYS A 53 -1.09 10.83 -11.81
CA LYS A 53 -1.15 12.25 -11.47
C LYS A 53 -1.37 12.46 -9.98
N GLN A 54 -1.93 11.48 -9.30
CA GLN A 54 -2.14 11.55 -7.85
C GLN A 54 -2.25 10.16 -7.26
N VAL A 55 -2.00 10.09 -5.96
CA VAL A 55 -2.08 8.83 -5.22
C VAL A 55 -2.86 9.09 -3.94
N ASP A 56 -3.72 8.16 -3.58
CA ASP A 56 -4.45 8.18 -2.32
C ASP A 56 -4.04 6.98 -1.49
N VAL A 57 -3.63 7.22 -0.26
CA VAL A 57 -3.29 6.18 0.71
C VAL A 57 -4.35 6.22 1.81
N THR A 58 -4.97 5.10 2.07
CA THR A 58 -6.00 4.99 3.10
C THR A 58 -5.59 3.95 4.12
N LEU A 59 -5.65 4.32 5.40
CA LEU A 59 -5.35 3.42 6.51
C LEU A 59 -6.54 3.41 7.45
N LYS A 60 -7.07 2.23 7.74
CA LYS A 60 -8.19 2.10 8.67
C LYS A 60 -8.14 0.75 9.37
N GLU A 61 -8.87 0.66 10.46
CA GLU A 61 -9.05 -0.58 11.17
C GLU A 61 -10.32 -1.28 10.69
N VAL A 62 -10.21 -2.57 10.40
CA VAL A 62 -11.34 -3.39 10.00
C VAL A 62 -11.25 -4.68 10.79
N ASP A 63 -12.19 -4.88 11.72
CA ASP A 63 -12.27 -6.11 12.53
C ASP A 63 -10.94 -6.47 13.20
N GLY A 64 -10.28 -5.47 13.78
CA GLY A 64 -9.03 -5.69 14.50
C GLY A 64 -7.80 -5.81 13.62
N SER A 65 -7.96 -5.63 12.32
CA SER A 65 -6.85 -5.67 11.37
C SER A 65 -6.53 -4.28 10.86
N ALA A 66 -5.27 -4.07 10.49
CA ALA A 66 -4.86 -2.84 9.81
C ALA A 66 -5.11 -3.03 8.31
N SER A 67 -5.96 -2.21 7.74
CA SER A 67 -6.29 -2.25 6.32
C SER A 67 -5.66 -1.04 5.64
N VAL A 68 -4.83 -1.28 4.63
CA VAL A 68 -4.11 -0.22 3.93
C VAL A 68 -4.38 -0.36 2.44
N GLU A 69 -4.74 0.75 1.81
CA GLU A 69 -4.95 0.76 0.38
C GLU A 69 -4.14 1.89 -0.24
N VAL A 70 -3.46 1.59 -1.33
CA VAL A 70 -2.75 2.60 -2.11
C VAL A 70 -3.36 2.58 -3.50
N HIS A 71 -3.96 3.70 -3.89
CA HIS A 71 -4.69 3.83 -5.14
C HIS A 71 -4.08 4.95 -5.97
N ASP A 72 -3.66 4.63 -7.19
CA ASP A 72 -3.18 5.63 -8.14
C ASP A 72 -4.13 5.73 -9.33
N ASP A 73 -4.09 6.86 -9.99
CA ASP A 73 -4.91 7.12 -11.18
C ASP A 73 -4.10 6.98 -12.47
N GLY A 74 -3.09 6.13 -12.45
CA GLY A 74 -2.18 5.97 -13.58
C GLY A 74 -2.71 5.08 -14.68
N ILE A 75 -1.77 4.54 -15.46
CA ILE A 75 -2.11 3.77 -16.66
C ILE A 75 -2.68 2.39 -16.36
N GLY A 76 -2.46 1.88 -15.15
CA GLY A 76 -2.92 0.54 -14.81
C GLY A 76 -2.22 -0.55 -15.59
N PHE A 77 -2.64 -1.77 -15.37
CA PHE A 77 -2.14 -2.93 -16.10
C PHE A 77 -3.14 -4.07 -15.97
N ASP A 78 -2.99 -5.09 -16.81
CA ASP A 78 -3.81 -6.29 -16.70
C ASP A 78 -3.07 -7.29 -15.78
N PRO A 79 -3.60 -7.58 -14.59
CA PRO A 79 -2.90 -8.49 -13.67
C PRO A 79 -2.73 -9.90 -14.20
N GLN A 80 -3.58 -10.32 -15.15
CA GLN A 80 -3.48 -11.64 -15.72
C GLN A 80 -2.36 -11.74 -16.75
N VAL A 81 -2.00 -10.62 -17.38
CA VAL A 81 -0.95 -10.56 -18.39
C VAL A 81 0.39 -10.24 -17.74
N SER A 82 0.38 -9.39 -16.71
CA SER A 82 1.61 -8.99 -16.06
C SER A 82 2.25 -10.18 -15.36
N ARG A 83 3.55 -10.31 -15.57
CA ARG A 83 4.28 -11.41 -14.99
C ARG A 83 4.60 -11.14 -13.53
N SER A 84 4.68 -12.23 -12.80
CA SER A 84 5.19 -12.20 -11.43
C SER A 84 6.55 -11.49 -11.41
N GLY A 85 6.71 -10.59 -10.50
CA GLY A 85 7.93 -9.81 -10.36
C GLY A 85 7.91 -8.48 -11.09
N GLN A 86 7.05 -8.30 -12.07
CA GLN A 86 6.85 -6.99 -12.66
C GLN A 86 6.19 -6.07 -11.64
N HIS A 87 6.64 -4.83 -11.58
CA HIS A 87 6.14 -3.83 -10.62
C HIS A 87 6.41 -4.20 -9.16
N GLY A 88 7.22 -5.23 -8.89
CA GLY A 88 7.56 -5.61 -7.54
C GLY A 88 6.44 -6.23 -6.73
N LEU A 89 5.32 -6.58 -7.37
CA LEU A 89 4.14 -7.03 -6.63
C LEU A 89 4.32 -8.39 -5.98
N ALA A 90 5.05 -9.29 -6.64
CA ALA A 90 5.28 -10.62 -6.06
C ALA A 90 6.06 -10.54 -4.75
N GLY A 91 7.05 -9.66 -4.67
CA GLY A 91 7.81 -9.47 -3.44
C GLY A 91 6.98 -8.84 -2.35
N MET A 92 6.13 -7.88 -2.70
CA MET A 92 5.24 -7.26 -1.73
C MET A 92 4.25 -8.29 -1.17
N GLN A 93 3.69 -9.14 -2.03
CA GLN A 93 2.76 -10.16 -1.60
C GLN A 93 3.44 -11.17 -0.67
N PHE A 94 4.64 -11.60 -1.03
CA PHE A 94 5.40 -12.53 -0.20
C PHE A 94 5.63 -11.94 1.20
N ARG A 95 6.04 -10.67 1.26
CA ARG A 95 6.28 -10.04 2.56
C ARG A 95 5.01 -9.88 3.37
N ALA A 96 3.90 -9.54 2.72
CA ALA A 96 2.62 -9.44 3.41
C ALA A 96 2.22 -10.77 4.03
N GLU A 97 2.32 -11.83 3.25
CA GLU A 97 1.95 -13.17 3.72
C GLU A 97 2.88 -13.66 4.81
N SER A 98 4.16 -13.31 4.73
CA SER A 98 5.11 -13.67 5.77
C SER A 98 4.77 -13.06 7.12
N LEU A 99 4.06 -11.95 7.12
CA LEU A 99 3.63 -11.26 8.34
C LEU A 99 2.20 -11.61 8.72
N GLY A 100 1.63 -12.63 8.09
CA GLY A 100 0.27 -13.05 8.39
C GLY A 100 -0.81 -12.22 7.70
N GLY A 101 -0.41 -11.38 6.77
CA GLY A 101 -1.35 -10.54 6.05
C GLY A 101 -1.76 -11.11 4.71
N THR A 102 -2.64 -10.41 4.05
CA THR A 102 -3.08 -10.74 2.70
C THR A 102 -2.95 -9.50 1.82
N MET A 103 -2.75 -9.72 0.53
CA MET A 103 -2.63 -8.63 -0.42
C MET A 103 -3.52 -8.91 -1.63
N SER A 104 -4.18 -7.88 -2.11
CA SER A 104 -4.94 -7.96 -3.35
C SER A 104 -4.59 -6.77 -4.24
N VAL A 105 -4.70 -6.98 -5.54
CA VAL A 105 -4.41 -5.96 -6.54
C VAL A 105 -5.60 -5.86 -7.48
N ASP A 106 -6.09 -4.64 -7.68
CA ASP A 106 -7.16 -4.36 -8.60
C ASP A 106 -6.65 -3.34 -9.61
N SER A 107 -6.47 -3.75 -10.84
CA SER A 107 -5.93 -2.89 -11.88
C SER A 107 -6.47 -3.31 -13.23
N ALA A 108 -6.60 -2.34 -14.12
CA ALA A 108 -6.96 -2.58 -15.51
C ALA A 108 -6.34 -1.46 -16.34
N PRO A 109 -6.00 -1.74 -17.62
CA PRO A 109 -5.43 -0.70 -18.46
C PRO A 109 -6.34 0.53 -18.51
N GLY A 110 -5.75 1.69 -18.28
CA GLY A 110 -6.45 2.97 -18.30
C GLY A 110 -7.23 3.30 -17.03
N ARG A 111 -7.20 2.42 -16.03
CA ARG A 111 -7.99 2.61 -14.81
C ARG A 111 -7.18 2.79 -13.54
N GLY A 112 -5.87 2.91 -13.67
CA GLY A 112 -5.01 3.00 -12.49
C GLY A 112 -4.87 1.67 -11.77
N THR A 113 -4.36 1.73 -10.57
CA THR A 113 -4.09 0.53 -9.76
C THR A 113 -4.47 0.77 -8.32
N ARG A 114 -5.05 -0.23 -7.71
CA ARG A 114 -5.39 -0.23 -6.30
C ARG A 114 -4.74 -1.46 -5.68
N VAL A 115 -3.82 -1.24 -4.75
CA VAL A 115 -3.16 -2.32 -4.02
C VAL A 115 -3.66 -2.25 -2.58
N HIS A 116 -4.17 -3.34 -2.11
CA HIS A 116 -4.75 -3.42 -0.77
C HIS A 116 -4.04 -4.50 0.03
N ILE A 117 -3.71 -4.18 1.27
CA ILE A 117 -3.10 -5.12 2.17
C ILE A 117 -3.84 -5.10 3.50
N ASN A 118 -3.95 -6.26 4.11
CA ASN A 118 -4.64 -6.41 5.38
C ASN A 118 -3.72 -7.16 6.34
N PHE A 119 -3.39 -6.51 7.45
CA PHE A 119 -2.52 -7.11 8.47
C PHE A 119 -3.35 -7.38 9.73
N PRO A 120 -3.58 -8.65 10.09
CA PRO A 120 -4.17 -8.92 11.40
C PRO A 120 -3.15 -8.54 12.46
N GLN A 121 -3.58 -7.77 13.45
CA GLN A 121 -2.62 -7.34 14.46
C GLN A 121 -3.02 -7.65 15.87
N SER A 122 -4.21 -8.10 16.06
CA SER A 122 -4.71 -8.15 17.40
C SER A 122 -4.54 -9.48 18.08
N ALA A 123 -4.46 -10.55 17.31
CA ALA A 123 -4.45 -11.88 17.92
C ALA A 123 -3.31 -12.02 18.91
N GLY A 124 -2.13 -11.59 18.50
CA GLY A 124 -0.97 -11.67 19.38
C GLY A 124 -1.04 -10.69 20.52
N GLU A 125 -1.50 -9.52 20.25
CA GLU A 125 -1.58 -8.47 21.25
C GLU A 125 -2.69 -8.73 22.23
N ALA A 126 -3.73 -9.38 21.80
CA ALA A 126 -4.82 -9.73 22.68
C ALA A 126 -4.42 -10.75 23.72
N ALA A 127 -3.42 -11.50 23.43
CA ALA A 127 -2.94 -12.52 24.35
C ALA A 127 -2.20 -11.90 25.53
#